data_bf4a03c02f38bd514fcfe85785c92278
#
_entry.id   bf4a03c02f38bd514fcfe85785c92278
#
_cell.length_a   1.000
_cell.length_b   1.000
_cell.length_c   1.000
_cell.angle_alpha   90.00
_cell.angle_beta   90.00
_cell.angle_gamma   90.00
#
_symmetry.space_group_name_H-M   'P 1'
#
loop_
_entity.id
_entity.type
_entity.pdbx_description
1 polymer ?
#
loop_
_entity_poly.entity_id
_entity_poly.type
_entity_poly.pdbx_seq_one_letter_code
_entity_poly.pdbx_strand_id
1 'polypeptide(L)'
;MSNIYITEPNTEGKVLLHTSFGDLDVELWPQQAPKACRNFVQLCLEGYYDKTIFHRIISGFMVQGGDPTGSGNGGESIYGGAFVDEFHSRLKFNHRGLLAMANENKPNTNHSQFFFTLDACDFLDKKHTIFGKVTGNTIFNLLSVGDLETDAQDRPTNPPKLLSVEVLWNPFEDIVPRAIKWSEEIVDENAQKKKKRERKATKDLKLLSFGDEEEAFQEEVDGGAKKSKKKKAKTMMSSHDLLDDRKLKSA
;
A
#
# COMPACT_ATOMS: atom_id res chain seq x y z
N MET A 1 -34.11 -9.79 1.61
CA MET A 1 -32.82 -10.01 2.29
C MET A 1 -32.13 -11.15 1.56
N SER A 2 -30.87 -10.96 1.22
CA SER A 2 -30.08 -12.00 0.51
C SER A 2 -29.87 -13.19 1.46
N ASN A 3 -30.06 -14.42 1.00
CA ASN A 3 -29.82 -15.64 1.78
C ASN A 3 -28.35 -15.87 2.17
N ILE A 4 -27.44 -15.06 1.67
CA ILE A 4 -25.98 -15.18 1.87
C ILE A 4 -25.61 -15.08 3.36
N TYR A 5 -26.13 -14.09 4.05
CA TYR A 5 -25.84 -13.89 5.48
C TYR A 5 -26.48 -14.94 6.41
N ILE A 6 -27.49 -15.66 5.95
CA ILE A 6 -28.15 -16.71 6.72
C ILE A 6 -27.27 -17.97 6.80
N THR A 7 -26.42 -18.19 5.82
CA THR A 7 -25.54 -19.38 5.76
C THR A 7 -24.26 -19.22 6.56
N GLU A 8 -23.87 -18.02 6.91
CA GLU A 8 -22.67 -17.75 7.70
C GLU A 8 -22.82 -18.25 9.15
N PRO A 9 -21.71 -18.66 9.79
CA PRO A 9 -21.71 -18.97 11.23
C PRO A 9 -21.96 -17.71 12.08
N ASN A 10 -22.34 -17.92 13.35
CA ASN A 10 -22.39 -16.82 14.32
C ASN A 10 -20.98 -16.29 14.56
N THR A 11 -20.88 -14.97 14.71
CA THR A 11 -19.64 -14.28 15.07
C THR A 11 -19.44 -14.28 16.59
N GLU A 12 -18.17 -14.40 17.02
CA GLU A 12 -17.76 -14.32 18.42
C GLU A 12 -16.49 -13.47 18.50
N GLY A 13 -16.62 -12.22 18.82
CA GLY A 13 -15.52 -11.26 18.84
C GLY A 13 -15.81 -10.05 17.99
N LYS A 14 -15.38 -8.89 18.47
CA LYS A 14 -15.65 -7.61 17.85
C LYS A 14 -14.48 -6.66 17.99
N VAL A 15 -14.09 -6.05 16.89
CA VAL A 15 -12.96 -5.12 16.81
C VAL A 15 -13.40 -3.88 16.03
N LEU A 16 -13.07 -2.70 16.55
CA LEU A 16 -13.30 -1.42 15.90
C LEU A 16 -11.96 -0.89 15.37
N LEU A 17 -11.89 -0.69 14.06
CA LEU A 17 -10.73 -0.12 13.41
C LEU A 17 -10.99 1.37 13.14
N HIS A 18 -10.26 2.25 13.80
CA HIS A 18 -10.30 3.69 13.55
C HIS A 18 -9.40 4.02 12.37
N THR A 19 -10.00 4.44 11.25
CA THR A 19 -9.25 4.70 10.03
C THR A 19 -9.35 6.16 9.60
N SER A 20 -8.48 6.59 8.71
CA SER A 20 -8.51 7.95 8.16
C SER A 20 -9.72 8.23 7.24
N PHE A 21 -10.48 7.19 6.89
CA PHE A 21 -11.68 7.27 6.05
C PHE A 21 -12.97 6.91 6.79
N GLY A 22 -12.91 6.85 8.11
CA GLY A 22 -14.02 6.47 9.00
C GLY A 22 -13.78 5.12 9.67
N ASP A 23 -14.63 4.80 10.63
CA ASP A 23 -14.51 3.58 11.42
C ASP A 23 -14.99 2.36 10.64
N LEU A 24 -14.34 1.21 10.90
CA LEU A 24 -14.77 -0.11 10.43
C LEU A 24 -15.09 -0.99 11.63
N ASP A 25 -16.34 -1.41 11.72
CA ASP A 25 -16.84 -2.33 12.73
C ASP A 25 -16.69 -3.76 12.20
N VAL A 26 -15.83 -4.56 12.84
CA VAL A 26 -15.43 -5.89 12.36
C VAL A 26 -15.88 -6.94 13.37
N GLU A 27 -16.61 -7.93 12.91
CA GLU A 27 -16.94 -9.14 13.65
C GLU A 27 -16.09 -10.32 13.20
N LEU A 28 -15.75 -11.20 14.13
CA LEU A 28 -14.79 -12.29 13.93
C LEU A 28 -15.43 -13.67 14.02
N TRP A 29 -14.81 -14.67 13.39
CA TRP A 29 -15.19 -16.09 13.45
C TRP A 29 -14.12 -16.97 14.12
N PRO A 30 -13.89 -16.84 15.45
CA PRO A 30 -12.82 -17.55 16.13
C PRO A 30 -13.02 -19.08 16.20
N GLN A 31 -14.25 -19.58 16.07
CA GLN A 31 -14.50 -21.03 16.01
C GLN A 31 -14.14 -21.63 14.65
N GLN A 32 -14.24 -20.86 13.55
CA GLN A 32 -13.99 -21.32 12.20
C GLN A 32 -12.52 -21.08 11.76
N ALA A 33 -11.92 -20.00 12.26
CA ALA A 33 -10.54 -19.63 11.98
C ALA A 33 -9.81 -19.19 13.27
N PRO A 34 -9.60 -20.10 14.22
CA PRO A 34 -9.05 -19.77 15.54
C PRO A 34 -7.68 -19.14 15.50
N LYS A 35 -6.77 -19.64 14.66
CA LYS A 35 -5.40 -19.12 14.56
C LYS A 35 -5.36 -17.74 13.93
N ALA A 36 -6.12 -17.52 12.86
CA ALA A 36 -6.19 -16.24 12.18
C ALA A 36 -6.83 -15.17 13.10
N CYS A 37 -7.95 -15.49 13.78
CA CYS A 37 -8.58 -14.59 14.73
C CYS A 37 -7.67 -14.28 15.92
N ARG A 38 -7.00 -15.29 16.49
CA ARG A 38 -6.08 -15.09 17.61
C ARG A 38 -4.89 -14.21 17.21
N ASN A 39 -4.30 -14.47 16.05
CA ASN A 39 -3.22 -13.65 15.50
C ASN A 39 -3.66 -12.19 15.35
N PHE A 40 -4.82 -11.96 14.73
CA PHE A 40 -5.33 -10.63 14.50
C PHE A 40 -5.64 -9.88 15.81
N VAL A 41 -6.39 -10.51 16.73
CA VAL A 41 -6.76 -9.90 18.02
C VAL A 41 -5.54 -9.59 18.87
N GLN A 42 -4.57 -10.49 18.94
CA GLN A 42 -3.35 -10.24 19.72
C GLN A 42 -2.54 -9.11 19.13
N LEU A 43 -2.36 -9.04 17.81
CA LEU A 43 -1.68 -7.93 17.14
C LEU A 43 -2.42 -6.60 17.32
N CYS A 44 -3.76 -6.61 17.38
CA CYS A 44 -4.56 -5.43 17.72
C CYS A 44 -4.28 -4.96 19.15
N LEU A 45 -4.30 -5.88 20.14
CA LEU A 45 -4.01 -5.57 21.55
C LEU A 45 -2.59 -5.09 21.78
N GLU A 46 -1.65 -5.51 20.96
CA GLU A 46 -0.24 -5.09 20.98
C GLU A 46 0.00 -3.74 20.27
N GLY A 47 -1.03 -3.12 19.68
CA GLY A 47 -0.89 -1.89 18.89
C GLY A 47 -0.07 -2.08 17.61
N TYR A 48 0.09 -3.33 17.14
CA TYR A 48 0.91 -3.67 15.98
C TYR A 48 0.43 -3.01 14.70
N TYR A 49 -0.88 -2.82 14.56
CA TYR A 49 -1.50 -2.21 13.41
C TYR A 49 -1.63 -0.69 13.48
N ASP A 50 -1.32 -0.08 14.62
CA ASP A 50 -1.48 1.36 14.81
C ASP A 50 -0.58 2.14 13.84
N LYS A 51 -1.16 3.17 13.23
CA LYS A 51 -0.50 4.05 12.24
C LYS A 51 -0.02 3.35 10.96
N THR A 52 -0.40 2.08 10.74
CA THR A 52 -0.11 1.38 9.49
C THR A 52 -0.95 1.92 8.34
N ILE A 53 -0.56 1.60 7.11
CA ILE A 53 -1.26 2.05 5.91
C ILE A 53 -1.92 0.89 5.18
N PHE A 54 -2.99 1.20 4.45
CA PHE A 54 -3.48 0.30 3.41
C PHE A 54 -2.63 0.54 2.17
N HIS A 55 -1.68 -0.36 1.94
CA HIS A 55 -0.62 -0.19 0.94
C HIS A 55 -1.01 -0.63 -0.46
N ARG A 56 -2.13 -1.39 -0.60
CA ARG A 56 -2.64 -1.86 -1.89
C ARG A 56 -4.17 -1.82 -1.92
N ILE A 57 -4.71 -1.22 -2.99
CA ILE A 57 -6.15 -1.14 -3.23
C ILE A 57 -6.39 -1.50 -4.69
N ILE A 58 -7.31 -2.45 -4.91
CA ILE A 58 -7.80 -2.78 -6.25
C ILE A 58 -9.30 -2.50 -6.26
N SER A 59 -9.71 -1.52 -7.05
CA SER A 59 -11.12 -1.12 -7.17
C SER A 59 -12.01 -2.30 -7.55
N GLY A 60 -13.16 -2.42 -6.89
CA GLY A 60 -14.09 -3.52 -7.08
C GLY A 60 -13.58 -4.91 -6.65
N PHE A 61 -12.38 -4.99 -6.04
CA PHE A 61 -11.82 -6.27 -5.59
C PHE A 61 -11.48 -6.27 -4.11
N MET A 62 -10.42 -5.54 -3.69
CA MET A 62 -9.96 -5.63 -2.30
C MET A 62 -9.16 -4.41 -1.83
N VAL A 63 -9.08 -4.24 -0.50
CA VAL A 63 -8.24 -3.27 0.22
C VAL A 63 -7.33 -4.03 1.16
N GLN A 64 -6.01 -3.95 0.99
CA GLN A 64 -5.00 -4.72 1.73
C GLN A 64 -4.15 -3.83 2.64
N GLY A 65 -3.96 -4.29 3.88
CA GLY A 65 -3.16 -3.64 4.90
C GLY A 65 -2.48 -4.64 5.85
N GLY A 66 -2.10 -4.17 7.04
CA GLY A 66 -1.50 -5.00 8.09
C GLY A 66 0.00 -5.24 7.95
N ASP A 67 0.69 -4.43 7.12
CA ASP A 67 2.15 -4.36 7.03
C ASP A 67 2.66 -3.11 7.74
N PRO A 68 3.38 -3.21 8.88
CA PRO A 68 3.93 -2.06 9.58
C PRO A 68 4.96 -1.28 8.77
N THR A 69 5.65 -1.95 7.84
CA THR A 69 6.63 -1.30 6.96
C THR A 69 5.96 -0.52 5.83
N GLY A 70 4.69 -0.82 5.53
CA GLY A 70 3.93 -0.23 4.43
C GLY A 70 4.48 -0.56 3.04
N SER A 71 5.41 -1.52 2.94
CA SER A 71 6.04 -1.94 1.68
C SER A 71 5.23 -2.97 0.91
N GLY A 72 4.35 -3.71 1.61
CA GLY A 72 3.62 -4.87 1.10
C GLY A 72 4.38 -6.20 1.23
N ASN A 73 5.64 -6.16 1.69
CA ASN A 73 6.49 -7.35 1.86
C ASN A 73 6.82 -7.65 3.34
N GLY A 74 6.33 -6.81 4.26
CA GLY A 74 6.58 -6.95 5.68
C GLY A 74 5.43 -7.62 6.41
N GLY A 75 5.60 -7.75 7.72
CA GLY A 75 4.60 -8.26 8.64
C GLY A 75 4.96 -9.60 9.24
N GLU A 76 4.75 -9.71 10.56
CA GLU A 76 5.06 -10.93 11.32
C GLU A 76 3.82 -11.43 12.04
N SER A 77 3.69 -12.75 12.17
CA SER A 77 2.62 -13.34 12.98
C SER A 77 3.03 -13.43 14.46
N ILE A 78 2.04 -13.64 15.32
CA ILE A 78 2.30 -13.89 16.74
C ILE A 78 3.05 -15.23 16.99
N TYR A 79 3.08 -16.09 15.97
CA TYR A 79 3.65 -17.44 16.05
C TYR A 79 5.14 -17.47 15.71
N GLY A 80 5.77 -16.33 15.41
CA GLY A 80 7.19 -16.23 15.05
C GLY A 80 7.51 -16.68 13.62
N GLY A 81 6.51 -16.88 12.79
CA GLY A 81 6.64 -17.28 11.38
C GLY A 81 5.28 -17.42 10.73
N ALA A 82 5.25 -17.99 9.53
CA ALA A 82 4.00 -18.24 8.81
C ALA A 82 3.12 -19.28 9.54
N PHE A 83 1.81 -19.12 9.47
CA PHE A 83 0.85 -20.07 10.02
C PHE A 83 -0.11 -20.63 8.98
N VAL A 84 -0.72 -21.77 9.31
CA VAL A 84 -1.54 -22.58 8.40
C VAL A 84 -2.83 -21.87 8.02
N ASP A 85 -3.34 -22.20 6.84
CA ASP A 85 -4.65 -21.80 6.37
C ASP A 85 -5.76 -22.52 7.14
N GLU A 86 -6.88 -21.81 7.35
CA GLU A 86 -8.08 -22.32 8.01
C GLU A 86 -9.28 -22.10 7.09
N PHE A 87 -9.75 -23.16 6.46
CA PHE A 87 -10.89 -23.09 5.54
C PHE A 87 -12.14 -23.72 6.15
N HIS A 88 -13.25 -23.01 6.05
CA HIS A 88 -14.53 -23.50 6.53
C HIS A 88 -15.58 -23.51 5.39
N SER A 89 -16.39 -24.55 5.29
CA SER A 89 -17.33 -24.76 4.18
C SER A 89 -18.42 -23.71 4.06
N ARG A 90 -18.77 -23.05 5.18
CA ARG A 90 -19.79 -21.99 5.25
C ARG A 90 -19.23 -20.60 5.02
N LEU A 91 -17.89 -20.40 5.05
CA LEU A 91 -17.22 -19.15 4.77
C LEU A 91 -16.71 -19.16 3.33
N LYS A 92 -17.29 -18.30 2.50
CA LYS A 92 -16.97 -18.19 1.07
C LYS A 92 -16.88 -16.72 0.68
N PHE A 93 -16.06 -16.42 -0.30
CA PHE A 93 -15.89 -15.06 -0.84
C PHE A 93 -17.06 -14.62 -1.75
N ASN A 94 -18.28 -14.74 -1.29
CA ASN A 94 -19.51 -14.55 -2.07
C ASN A 94 -20.15 -13.16 -1.89
N HIS A 95 -19.52 -12.27 -1.11
CA HIS A 95 -19.96 -10.89 -0.93
C HIS A 95 -18.81 -9.97 -0.47
N ARG A 96 -19.07 -8.66 -0.51
CA ARG A 96 -18.17 -7.62 -0.03
C ARG A 96 -18.10 -7.56 1.49
N GLY A 97 -17.03 -6.95 2.00
CA GLY A 97 -16.83 -6.70 3.43
C GLY A 97 -16.29 -7.89 4.20
N LEU A 98 -15.87 -8.96 3.55
CA LEU A 98 -15.18 -10.07 4.20
C LEU A 98 -13.75 -9.67 4.54
N LEU A 99 -13.29 -10.08 5.73
CA LEU A 99 -11.93 -9.92 6.21
C LEU A 99 -11.19 -11.25 6.09
N ALA A 100 -10.09 -11.26 5.39
CA ALA A 100 -9.30 -12.47 5.14
C ALA A 100 -7.79 -12.21 5.27
N MET A 101 -7.03 -13.28 5.55
CA MET A 101 -5.56 -13.23 5.60
C MET A 101 -4.97 -13.13 4.20
N ALA A 102 -4.04 -12.19 4.02
CA ALA A 102 -3.17 -12.18 2.86
C ALA A 102 -2.03 -13.18 3.05
N ASN A 103 -1.65 -13.88 1.99
CA ASN A 103 -0.55 -14.83 1.95
C ASN A 103 0.33 -14.61 0.70
N GLU A 104 1.43 -15.30 0.59
CA GLU A 104 2.37 -15.20 -0.55
C GLU A 104 1.90 -15.94 -1.82
N ASN A 105 0.60 -16.16 -2.01
CA ASN A 105 0.03 -17.07 -3.02
C ASN A 105 0.52 -18.52 -2.89
N LYS A 106 0.93 -18.92 -1.69
CA LYS A 106 1.32 -20.28 -1.32
C LYS A 106 0.49 -20.72 -0.12
N PRO A 107 0.14 -21.98 -0.01
CA PRO A 107 -0.55 -22.51 1.17
C PRO A 107 0.24 -22.28 2.45
N ASN A 108 -0.46 -21.95 3.53
CA ASN A 108 0.13 -21.85 4.87
C ASN A 108 1.22 -20.76 5.01
N THR A 109 1.09 -19.65 4.31
CA THR A 109 2.01 -18.51 4.40
C THR A 109 1.34 -17.25 4.97
N ASN A 110 0.44 -17.44 5.94
CA ASN A 110 -0.23 -16.33 6.61
C ASN A 110 0.70 -15.68 7.65
N HIS A 111 0.69 -14.34 7.69
CA HIS A 111 1.46 -13.54 8.65
C HIS A 111 0.56 -12.51 9.34
N SER A 112 0.89 -11.21 9.28
CA SER A 112 0.06 -10.13 9.84
C SER A 112 -0.83 -9.46 8.81
N GLN A 113 -0.53 -9.56 7.52
CA GLN A 113 -1.26 -8.87 6.47
C GLN A 113 -2.66 -9.45 6.27
N PHE A 114 -3.61 -8.55 6.08
CA PHE A 114 -5.02 -8.89 5.83
C PHE A 114 -5.60 -8.02 4.72
N PHE A 115 -6.74 -8.44 4.19
CA PHE A 115 -7.49 -7.64 3.21
C PHE A 115 -8.99 -7.72 3.46
N PHE A 116 -9.67 -6.67 3.02
CA PHE A 116 -11.13 -6.59 2.95
C PHE A 116 -11.59 -6.75 1.51
N THR A 117 -12.64 -7.52 1.26
CA THR A 117 -13.25 -7.62 -0.06
C THR A 117 -14.18 -6.44 -0.33
N LEU A 118 -14.15 -5.92 -1.56
CA LEU A 118 -15.06 -4.87 -2.04
C LEU A 118 -16.23 -5.44 -2.85
N ASP A 119 -16.09 -6.67 -3.34
CA ASP A 119 -17.12 -7.42 -4.06
C ASP A 119 -16.96 -8.93 -3.82
N ALA A 120 -17.80 -9.76 -4.44
CA ALA A 120 -17.67 -11.21 -4.44
C ALA A 120 -16.42 -11.65 -5.21
N CYS A 121 -15.66 -12.60 -4.64
CA CYS A 121 -14.36 -13.03 -5.15
C CYS A 121 -14.20 -14.56 -5.03
N ASP A 122 -15.15 -15.31 -5.57
CA ASP A 122 -15.22 -16.79 -5.44
C ASP A 122 -13.93 -17.52 -5.84
N PHE A 123 -13.10 -16.90 -6.68
CA PHE A 123 -11.81 -17.45 -7.11
C PHE A 123 -10.75 -17.50 -5.98
N LEU A 124 -11.01 -16.84 -4.85
CA LEU A 124 -10.18 -16.90 -3.64
C LEU A 124 -10.61 -18.00 -2.67
N ASP A 125 -11.73 -18.67 -2.91
CA ASP A 125 -12.21 -19.76 -2.07
C ASP A 125 -11.14 -20.84 -1.90
N LYS A 126 -10.91 -21.27 -0.64
CA LYS A 126 -9.88 -22.26 -0.28
C LYS A 126 -8.44 -21.87 -0.65
N LYS A 127 -8.18 -20.58 -0.85
CA LYS A 127 -6.83 -20.02 -1.06
C LYS A 127 -6.44 -19.07 0.06
N HIS A 128 -7.43 -18.35 0.63
CA HIS A 128 -7.22 -17.42 1.73
C HIS A 128 -8.16 -17.73 2.89
N THR A 129 -7.67 -17.55 4.11
CA THR A 129 -8.43 -17.77 5.34
C THR A 129 -9.36 -16.60 5.60
N ILE A 130 -10.67 -16.81 5.51
CA ILE A 130 -11.68 -15.84 5.95
C ILE A 130 -11.83 -15.96 7.46
N PHE A 131 -11.70 -14.86 8.20
CA PHE A 131 -11.76 -14.89 9.66
C PHE A 131 -12.65 -13.82 10.27
N GLY A 132 -13.22 -12.89 9.46
CA GLY A 132 -14.12 -11.84 9.93
C GLY A 132 -14.88 -11.17 8.80
N LYS A 133 -15.74 -10.23 9.19
CA LYS A 133 -16.51 -9.38 8.28
C LYS A 133 -16.73 -7.98 8.85
N VAL A 134 -16.87 -7.01 7.97
CA VAL A 134 -17.32 -5.65 8.31
C VAL A 134 -18.83 -5.64 8.46
N THR A 135 -19.33 -4.98 9.52
CA THR A 135 -20.76 -4.96 9.87
C THR A 135 -21.33 -3.54 9.92
N GLY A 136 -22.65 -3.47 9.88
CA GLY A 136 -23.38 -2.22 9.99
C GLY A 136 -23.14 -1.26 8.82
N ASN A 137 -23.32 0.03 9.08
CA ASN A 137 -23.15 1.08 8.06
C ASN A 137 -21.67 1.38 7.77
N THR A 138 -20.74 0.83 8.53
CA THR A 138 -19.30 1.05 8.34
C THR A 138 -18.78 0.44 7.04
N ILE A 139 -19.52 -0.48 6.43
CA ILE A 139 -19.26 -1.00 5.09
C ILE A 139 -19.16 0.11 4.03
N PHE A 140 -19.90 1.21 4.16
CA PHE A 140 -19.85 2.32 3.22
C PHE A 140 -18.51 3.07 3.30
N ASN A 141 -17.91 3.16 4.48
CA ASN A 141 -16.57 3.71 4.65
C ASN A 141 -15.55 2.87 3.88
N LEU A 142 -15.63 1.54 3.98
CA LEU A 142 -14.76 0.63 3.22
C LEU A 142 -14.94 0.78 1.71
N LEU A 143 -16.16 0.91 1.23
CA LEU A 143 -16.44 1.07 -0.20
C LEU A 143 -15.86 2.37 -0.77
N SER A 144 -15.94 3.47 0.00
CA SER A 144 -15.40 4.76 -0.43
C SER A 144 -13.88 4.73 -0.68
N VAL A 145 -13.16 3.83 -0.02
CA VAL A 145 -11.71 3.65 -0.20
C VAL A 145 -11.39 2.90 -1.49
N GLY A 146 -12.31 2.05 -1.96
CA GLY A 146 -12.15 1.31 -3.21
C GLY A 146 -12.05 2.18 -4.46
N ASP A 147 -12.52 3.43 -4.38
CA ASP A 147 -12.53 4.38 -5.50
C ASP A 147 -11.33 5.33 -5.52
N LEU A 148 -10.35 5.14 -4.63
CA LEU A 148 -9.15 5.97 -4.58
C LEU A 148 -8.22 5.72 -5.78
N GLU A 149 -7.60 6.80 -6.26
CA GLU A 149 -6.56 6.71 -7.30
C GLU A 149 -5.37 5.90 -6.84
N THR A 150 -4.97 4.93 -7.66
CA THR A 150 -3.82 4.06 -7.44
C THR A 150 -2.82 4.17 -8.59
N ASP A 151 -1.55 3.84 -8.29
CA ASP A 151 -0.50 3.72 -9.29
C ASP A 151 -0.57 2.39 -10.07
N ALA A 152 0.38 2.17 -10.98
CA ALA A 152 0.47 0.94 -11.77
C ALA A 152 0.73 -0.34 -10.94
N GLN A 153 1.03 -0.21 -9.65
CA GLN A 153 1.24 -1.30 -8.70
C GLN A 153 0.08 -1.43 -7.70
N ASP A 154 -1.08 -0.87 -8.00
CA ASP A 154 -2.29 -0.85 -7.14
C ASP A 154 -2.05 -0.10 -5.81
N ARG A 155 -1.00 0.72 -5.69
CA ARG A 155 -0.71 1.50 -4.49
C ARG A 155 -1.43 2.84 -4.54
N PRO A 156 -2.19 3.22 -3.51
CA PRO A 156 -2.85 4.52 -3.47
C PRO A 156 -1.85 5.67 -3.49
N THR A 157 -2.13 6.72 -4.25
CA THR A 157 -1.36 7.98 -4.28
C THR A 157 -1.26 8.59 -2.89
N ASN A 158 -2.37 8.57 -2.14
CA ASN A 158 -2.45 8.94 -0.74
C ASN A 158 -2.95 7.74 0.07
N PRO A 159 -2.04 6.89 0.60
CA PRO A 159 -2.45 5.68 1.29
C PRO A 159 -3.32 5.98 2.51
N PRO A 160 -4.53 5.41 2.61
CA PRO A 160 -5.34 5.48 3.80
C PRO A 160 -4.61 4.85 4.99
N LYS A 161 -4.89 5.37 6.20
CA LYS A 161 -4.21 4.92 7.42
C LYS A 161 -5.18 4.22 8.36
N LEU A 162 -4.70 3.18 9.00
CA LEU A 162 -5.28 2.63 10.21
C LEU A 162 -4.67 3.40 11.39
N LEU A 163 -5.48 4.21 12.06
CA LEU A 163 -5.03 5.14 13.11
C LEU A 163 -4.80 4.41 14.43
N SER A 164 -5.77 3.63 14.85
CA SER A 164 -5.75 2.79 16.05
C SER A 164 -6.77 1.66 15.94
N VAL A 165 -6.64 0.67 16.80
CA VAL A 165 -7.57 -0.46 16.87
C VAL A 165 -8.07 -0.63 18.30
N GLU A 166 -9.38 -0.81 18.46
CA GLU A 166 -10.02 -1.10 19.74
C GLU A 166 -10.68 -2.49 19.70
N VAL A 167 -10.31 -3.36 20.63
CA VAL A 167 -10.93 -4.70 20.78
C VAL A 167 -12.11 -4.58 21.72
N LEU A 168 -13.33 -4.53 21.17
CA LEU A 168 -14.57 -4.37 21.95
C LEU A 168 -15.02 -5.67 22.62
N TRP A 169 -14.82 -6.79 21.95
CA TRP A 169 -15.10 -8.13 22.49
C TRP A 169 -13.98 -9.08 22.10
N ASN A 170 -13.17 -9.47 23.10
CA ASN A 170 -12.07 -10.42 22.94
C ASN A 170 -12.57 -11.86 23.15
N PRO A 171 -12.54 -12.74 22.15
CA PRO A 171 -12.93 -14.14 22.30
C PRO A 171 -11.83 -15.01 22.94
N PHE A 172 -10.64 -14.47 23.21
CA PHE A 172 -9.47 -15.18 23.76
C PHE A 172 -9.01 -14.53 25.06
N GLU A 173 -9.59 -14.92 26.20
CA GLU A 173 -9.29 -14.33 27.51
C GLU A 173 -7.85 -14.60 27.97
N ASP A 174 -7.18 -15.62 27.39
CA ASP A 174 -5.83 -16.04 27.72
C ASP A 174 -4.71 -15.26 26.97
N ILE A 175 -5.06 -14.30 26.13
CA ILE A 175 -4.07 -13.48 25.43
C ILE A 175 -3.39 -12.51 26.39
N VAL A 176 -2.07 -12.64 26.52
CA VAL A 176 -1.21 -11.67 27.18
C VAL A 176 -0.47 -10.87 26.10
N PRO A 177 -0.80 -9.57 25.91
CA PRO A 177 -0.13 -8.75 24.91
C PRO A 177 1.37 -8.65 25.19
N ARG A 178 2.18 -8.80 24.15
CA ARG A 178 3.63 -8.58 24.23
C ARG A 178 3.90 -7.08 24.22
N ALA A 179 4.86 -6.62 25.02
CA ALA A 179 5.34 -5.25 24.92
C ALA A 179 6.20 -5.11 23.65
N ILE A 180 5.57 -4.74 22.53
CA ILE A 180 6.29 -4.42 21.31
C ILE A 180 6.92 -3.04 21.50
N LYS A 181 8.23 -2.99 21.72
CA LYS A 181 8.98 -1.75 21.59
C LYS A 181 9.05 -1.45 20.08
N TRP A 182 8.17 -0.62 19.59
CA TRP A 182 8.37 0.05 18.31
C TRP A 182 9.60 0.92 18.52
N SER A 183 10.74 0.46 18.05
CA SER A 183 11.92 1.31 18.04
C SER A 183 11.59 2.48 17.14
N GLU A 184 11.62 3.68 17.68
CA GLU A 184 11.56 4.95 16.92
C GLU A 184 12.62 4.98 15.81
N GLU A 185 13.59 4.09 15.86
CA GLU A 185 14.66 3.84 14.89
C GLU A 185 14.15 3.51 13.46
N ILE A 186 13.02 2.80 13.28
CA ILE A 186 12.51 2.49 11.93
C ILE A 186 11.92 3.74 11.26
N VAL A 187 11.32 4.64 12.04
CA VAL A 187 10.80 5.92 11.54
C VAL A 187 11.96 6.84 11.19
N ASP A 188 13.03 6.84 11.99
CA ASP A 188 14.24 7.66 11.77
C ASP A 188 15.09 7.13 10.62
N GLU A 189 15.23 5.81 10.43
CA GLU A 189 15.96 5.28 9.27
C GLU A 189 15.30 5.63 7.94
N ASN A 190 13.99 5.57 7.85
CA ASN A 190 13.27 5.97 6.64
C ASN A 190 13.29 7.49 6.43
N ALA A 191 13.21 8.29 7.48
CA ALA A 191 13.39 9.74 7.43
C ALA A 191 14.83 10.12 7.02
N GLN A 192 15.84 9.40 7.51
CA GLN A 192 17.25 9.61 7.14
C GLN A 192 17.54 9.16 5.70
N LYS A 193 16.95 8.03 5.24
CA LYS A 193 17.03 7.58 3.85
C LYS A 193 16.36 8.56 2.89
N LYS A 194 15.21 9.15 3.27
CA LYS A 194 14.52 10.18 2.49
C LYS A 194 15.34 11.48 2.44
N LYS A 195 15.84 11.98 3.57
CA LYS A 195 16.75 13.14 3.63
C LYS A 195 18.06 12.93 2.84
N LYS A 196 18.59 11.69 2.81
CA LYS A 196 19.81 11.36 2.07
C LYS A 196 19.56 11.28 0.56
N ARG A 197 18.35 10.87 0.12
CA ARG A 197 17.91 10.93 -1.29
C ARG A 197 17.68 12.36 -1.74
N GLU A 198 16.99 13.18 -0.95
CA GLU A 198 16.77 14.61 -1.25
C GLU A 198 18.07 15.40 -1.32
N ARG A 199 19.05 15.12 -0.42
CA ARG A 199 20.38 15.73 -0.46
C ARG A 199 21.23 15.29 -1.65
N LYS A 200 21.03 14.07 -2.19
CA LYS A 200 21.66 13.64 -3.46
C LYS A 200 21.01 14.32 -4.65
N ALA A 201 19.69 14.39 -4.71
CA ALA A 201 18.96 15.06 -5.78
C ALA A 201 19.31 16.57 -5.86
N THR A 202 19.45 17.26 -4.71
CA THR A 202 19.88 18.67 -4.70
C THR A 202 21.34 18.88 -5.06
N LYS A 203 22.22 17.88 -4.85
CA LYS A 203 23.60 17.98 -5.34
C LYS A 203 23.73 17.82 -6.85
N ASP A 204 22.88 16.99 -7.45
CA ASP A 204 22.86 16.82 -8.93
C ASP A 204 22.24 18.03 -9.65
N LEU A 205 21.38 18.82 -8.98
CA LEU A 205 20.82 20.07 -9.52
C LEU A 205 21.84 21.24 -9.56
N LYS A 206 22.93 21.18 -8.78
CA LYS A 206 24.00 22.17 -8.85
C LYS A 206 24.88 22.04 -10.09
N LEU A 207 24.76 20.98 -10.86
CA LEU A 207 25.43 20.79 -12.15
C LEU A 207 24.73 21.47 -13.33
N LEU A 208 23.60 22.16 -13.09
CA LEU A 208 22.85 22.94 -14.09
C LEU A 208 22.78 24.44 -13.73
N SER A 209 23.71 24.93 -12.93
CA SER A 209 23.90 26.36 -12.67
C SER A 209 24.66 26.97 -13.86
N PHE A 210 23.94 27.56 -14.78
CA PHE A 210 24.43 28.47 -15.82
C PHE A 210 24.95 29.78 -15.20
N GLY A 211 26.03 29.70 -14.43
CA GLY A 211 26.57 30.86 -13.71
C GLY A 211 28.03 31.16 -14.01
N ASP A 212 28.75 30.20 -14.61
CA ASP A 212 30.20 30.33 -14.76
C ASP A 212 30.65 30.58 -16.24
N GLU A 213 29.72 30.79 -17.18
CA GLU A 213 30.09 31.07 -18.57
C GLU A 213 30.19 32.57 -18.92
N GLU A 214 29.71 33.49 -18.04
CA GLU A 214 29.84 34.92 -18.33
C GLU A 214 31.19 35.53 -17.94
N GLU A 215 31.96 34.95 -17.02
CA GLU A 215 33.31 35.43 -16.72
C GLU A 215 34.39 35.00 -17.74
N ALA A 216 34.14 33.91 -18.46
CA ALA A 216 35.07 33.45 -19.50
C ALA A 216 34.98 34.24 -20.81
N PHE A 217 33.93 35.07 -21.01
CA PHE A 217 33.71 35.83 -22.23
C PHE A 217 34.32 37.25 -22.19
N GLN A 218 34.75 37.74 -21.04
CA GLN A 218 35.38 39.06 -20.90
C GLN A 218 36.91 39.04 -21.01
N GLU A 219 37.56 37.89 -20.84
CA GLU A 219 39.02 37.81 -21.01
C GLU A 219 39.52 37.54 -22.46
N GLU A 220 38.64 37.16 -23.42
CA GLU A 220 39.03 36.90 -24.79
C GLU A 220 38.95 38.13 -25.73
N VAL A 221 38.55 39.29 -25.26
CA VAL A 221 38.41 40.48 -26.14
C VAL A 221 39.69 41.32 -26.23
N ASP A 222 40.72 41.05 -25.38
CA ASP A 222 41.90 41.91 -25.32
C ASP A 222 43.24 41.27 -25.77
N GLY A 223 43.23 40.25 -26.57
CA GLY A 223 44.48 39.54 -27.03
C GLY A 223 44.43 38.93 -28.40
N GLY A 224 44.66 39.76 -29.45
CA GLY A 224 45.47 39.45 -30.63
C GLY A 224 45.09 38.30 -31.57
N ALA A 225 44.64 38.71 -32.73
CA ALA A 225 44.59 38.01 -34.00
C ALA A 225 45.51 36.80 -34.23
N LYS A 226 44.90 35.62 -34.62
CA LYS A 226 45.42 34.74 -35.70
C LYS A 226 44.42 33.60 -36.05
N LYS A 227 44.01 33.66 -37.33
CA LYS A 227 43.57 32.61 -38.26
C LYS A 227 43.28 31.19 -37.75
N SER A 228 42.10 30.59 -37.91
CA SER A 228 41.68 29.80 -39.08
C SER A 228 40.67 28.69 -38.73
N LYS A 229 39.83 28.40 -39.73
CA LYS A 229 39.01 27.21 -40.00
C LYS A 229 37.61 27.13 -39.44
N LYS A 230 36.65 27.52 -40.29
CA LYS A 230 35.24 27.20 -40.30
C LYS A 230 34.98 25.70 -40.04
N LYS A 231 34.34 25.33 -38.93
CA LYS A 231 33.53 24.14 -38.84
C LYS A 231 32.06 24.57 -38.82
N LYS A 232 31.32 24.07 -39.83
CA LYS A 232 29.87 24.32 -39.98
C LYS A 232 29.13 23.82 -38.72
N ALA A 233 28.47 24.71 -38.04
CA ALA A 233 27.48 24.37 -37.02
C ALA A 233 26.24 23.75 -37.68
N LYS A 234 25.86 22.56 -37.27
CA LYS A 234 24.57 21.95 -37.60
C LYS A 234 23.48 22.67 -36.81
N THR A 235 22.69 23.47 -37.48
CA THR A 235 21.52 24.12 -36.95
C THR A 235 20.48 23.02 -36.58
N MET A 236 20.01 23.00 -35.33
CA MET A 236 18.87 22.18 -34.93
C MET A 236 17.64 22.80 -35.60
N MET A 237 16.96 22.02 -36.42
CA MET A 237 15.69 22.40 -37.05
C MET A 237 14.57 22.28 -36.04
N SER A 238 13.73 23.31 -35.92
CA SER A 238 12.51 23.33 -35.15
C SER A 238 11.44 22.43 -35.78
N SER A 239 10.54 21.88 -34.95
CA SER A 239 9.42 21.03 -35.42
C SER A 239 8.49 21.71 -36.44
N HIS A 240 8.56 23.05 -36.61
CA HIS A 240 7.83 23.79 -37.61
C HIS A 240 8.45 23.69 -39.03
N ASP A 241 9.74 23.42 -39.15
CA ASP A 241 10.43 23.34 -40.47
C ASP A 241 10.20 21.97 -41.17
N LEU A 242 9.60 21.00 -40.46
CA LEU A 242 9.27 19.66 -40.99
C LEU A 242 7.93 19.61 -41.73
N LEU A 243 7.08 20.66 -41.61
CA LEU A 243 5.75 20.69 -42.21
C LEU A 243 5.68 21.16 -43.65
N ASP A 244 6.80 21.63 -44.22
CA ASP A 244 6.87 22.14 -45.60
C ASP A 244 7.53 21.18 -46.61
N ASP A 245 7.83 19.95 -46.22
CA ASP A 245 8.41 18.96 -47.14
C ASP A 245 7.30 18.35 -48.03
N ARG A 246 7.33 18.72 -49.32
CA ARG A 246 6.33 18.32 -50.34
C ARG A 246 6.21 16.80 -50.58
N LYS A 247 7.10 16.00 -50.00
CA LYS A 247 7.08 14.53 -50.11
C LYS A 247 6.11 13.80 -49.19
N LEU A 248 5.48 14.50 -48.27
CA LEU A 248 4.50 13.90 -47.34
C LEU A 248 3.03 14.15 -47.71
N LYS A 249 2.77 14.71 -48.91
CA LYS A 249 1.40 15.00 -49.39
C LYS A 249 0.83 14.00 -50.38
N SER A 250 1.44 12.83 -50.55
CA SER A 250 0.90 11.76 -51.41
C SER A 250 1.09 10.40 -50.76
N ALA A 251 0.17 10.06 -49.85
CA ALA A 251 -0.24 8.69 -49.50
C ALA A 251 -1.63 8.76 -48.87
#